data_dc1284dd7cf0231fc0a0636ed5ff20a7
#
_entry.id   dc1284dd7cf0231fc0a0636ed5ff20a7
#
_cell.length_a   1.000
_cell.length_b   1.000
_cell.length_c   1.000
_cell.angle_alpha   90.00
_cell.angle_beta   90.00
_cell.angle_gamma   90.00
#
_symmetry.space_group_name_H-M   'P 1'
#
loop_
_entity.id
_entity.type
_entity.pdbx_description
1 polymer ?
#
loop_
_entity_poly.entity_id
_entity_poly.type
_entity_poly.pdbx_seq_one_letter_code
_entity_poly.pdbx_strand_id
1 'polypeptide(L)'
;NPGGGSNVLNSDDVNFVDEGVNTTFDPGQMLKQDIGGVAVDNEGFMYCLDTTYGRVFLYDQECRLLTTFGGGMGTGEQAGTFKAANAIALRGSEVLVCDGIQNTVTVFQSTPYGALLRDTRALTLSGKYQEAKADWEEILRQDRNCQLAYSGLARAYLAEGEYTRAMTLARQGCDRGTYALAFDKQRNAFLTQYFWILLPCGLVLIGGLLTVLVLSMRKKLAPIKNKQLRLMLNTAIRPVQSFN
;
A
#
# COMPACT_ATOMS: atom_id res chain seq x y z
N ASN A 1 -13.22 -5.28 13.67
CA ASN A 1 -13.50 -4.45 12.51
C ASN A 1 -15.02 -4.41 12.29
N PRO A 2 -15.74 -3.34 12.60
CA PRO A 2 -17.16 -3.28 12.33
C PRO A 2 -17.35 -3.12 10.81
N GLY A 3 -17.46 -4.21 10.11
CA GLY A 3 -18.01 -4.23 8.76
C GLY A 3 -17.16 -4.68 7.61
N GLY A 4 -16.05 -5.38 7.79
CA GLY A 4 -15.28 -5.71 6.59
C GLY A 4 -14.39 -6.95 6.62
N GLY A 5 -14.27 -7.60 7.77
CA GLY A 5 -13.27 -8.66 7.91
C GLY A 5 -13.65 -10.04 7.32
N SER A 6 -14.89 -10.24 6.94
CA SER A 6 -15.35 -11.55 6.48
C SER A 6 -14.95 -11.89 5.04
N ASN A 7 -14.54 -10.93 4.24
CA ASN A 7 -14.26 -11.15 2.83
C ASN A 7 -12.79 -11.37 2.49
N VAL A 8 -11.90 -11.15 3.45
CA VAL A 8 -10.44 -11.24 3.20
C VAL A 8 -9.97 -12.66 2.92
N LEU A 9 -10.71 -13.65 3.42
CA LEU A 9 -10.40 -15.06 3.21
C LEU A 9 -11.34 -15.72 2.17
N ASN A 10 -12.14 -14.92 1.47
CA ASN A 10 -12.93 -15.48 0.37
C ASN A 10 -11.99 -15.89 -0.76
N SER A 11 -12.08 -17.14 -1.17
CA SER A 11 -11.24 -17.69 -2.25
C SER A 11 -11.30 -16.92 -3.56
N ASP A 12 -12.33 -16.10 -3.75
CA ASP A 12 -12.55 -15.31 -4.96
C ASP A 12 -11.84 -13.94 -4.89
N ASP A 13 -11.56 -13.43 -3.66
CA ASP A 13 -10.93 -12.12 -3.44
C ASP A 13 -9.43 -12.20 -3.14
N VAL A 14 -8.96 -13.34 -2.64
CA VAL A 14 -7.54 -13.57 -2.35
C VAL A 14 -6.96 -14.41 -3.47
N ASN A 15 -6.34 -13.77 -4.44
CA ASN A 15 -5.45 -14.46 -5.35
C ASN A 15 -4.24 -14.94 -4.56
N PHE A 16 -4.29 -16.16 -4.03
CA PHE A 16 -3.13 -16.90 -3.59
C PHE A 16 -2.31 -17.29 -4.83
N VAL A 17 -1.72 -16.29 -5.48
CA VAL A 17 -0.85 -16.54 -6.61
C VAL A 17 0.42 -17.15 -6.07
N ASP A 18 0.61 -18.40 -6.38
CA ASP A 18 1.84 -19.12 -6.16
C ASP A 18 2.90 -18.56 -7.16
N GLU A 19 3.56 -17.46 -6.79
CA GLU A 19 4.59 -16.82 -7.60
C GLU A 19 5.86 -17.68 -7.72
N GLY A 20 5.77 -18.99 -7.69
CA GLY A 20 6.96 -19.83 -7.71
C GLY A 20 6.86 -21.15 -8.47
N VAL A 21 5.68 -21.55 -8.87
CA VAL A 21 5.52 -22.82 -9.61
C VAL A 21 5.39 -22.53 -11.09
N ASN A 22 6.52 -22.64 -11.78
CA ASN A 22 6.57 -22.66 -13.24
C ASN A 22 5.98 -23.99 -13.75
N THR A 23 4.69 -24.12 -13.60
CA THR A 23 3.93 -25.22 -14.20
C THR A 23 3.34 -24.68 -15.50
N THR A 24 3.59 -25.40 -16.58
CA THR A 24 2.76 -25.35 -17.80
C THR A 24 1.36 -25.75 -17.42
N PHE A 25 0.63 -24.78 -16.90
CA PHE A 25 -0.69 -24.99 -16.35
C PHE A 25 -1.72 -25.04 -17.47
N ASP A 26 -2.42 -26.16 -17.56
CA ASP A 26 -3.73 -26.20 -18.21
C ASP A 26 -4.74 -25.47 -17.28
N PRO A 27 -5.31 -24.32 -17.68
CA PRO A 27 -6.26 -23.58 -16.84
C PRO A 27 -7.49 -24.39 -16.44
N GLY A 28 -7.76 -25.49 -17.11
CA GLY A 28 -8.86 -26.41 -16.79
C GLY A 28 -8.56 -27.40 -15.66
N GLN A 29 -7.33 -27.48 -15.18
CA GLN A 29 -6.91 -28.40 -14.11
C GLN A 29 -6.50 -27.71 -12.81
N MET A 30 -6.73 -26.41 -12.64
CA MET A 30 -6.52 -25.74 -11.37
C MET A 30 -7.44 -26.35 -10.30
N LEU A 31 -6.86 -27.15 -9.40
CA LEU A 31 -7.55 -27.51 -8.18
C LEU A 31 -7.80 -26.21 -7.41
N LYS A 32 -9.06 -25.88 -7.20
CA LYS A 32 -9.45 -24.71 -6.42
C LYS A 32 -8.87 -24.87 -5.02
N GLN A 33 -8.17 -23.83 -4.53
CA GLN A 33 -7.75 -23.79 -3.13
C GLN A 33 -8.97 -23.85 -2.23
N ASP A 34 -8.89 -24.59 -1.15
CA ASP A 34 -9.96 -24.74 -0.19
C ASP A 34 -9.41 -24.49 1.24
N ILE A 35 -9.81 -23.37 1.81
CA ILE A 35 -9.47 -23.05 3.20
C ILE A 35 -10.43 -23.80 4.11
N GLY A 36 -10.05 -25.02 4.48
CA GLY A 36 -10.84 -25.90 5.33
C GLY A 36 -10.67 -25.67 6.85
N GLY A 37 -9.72 -24.85 7.27
CA GLY A 37 -9.51 -24.55 8.69
C GLY A 37 -8.76 -23.24 8.92
N VAL A 38 -9.15 -22.54 9.99
CA VAL A 38 -8.48 -21.31 10.44
C VAL A 38 -8.28 -21.38 11.96
N ALA A 39 -7.07 -21.07 12.40
CA ALA A 39 -6.75 -20.88 13.81
C ALA A 39 -6.10 -19.50 14.01
N VAL A 40 -6.43 -18.83 15.11
CA VAL A 40 -5.94 -17.48 15.41
C VAL A 40 -5.23 -17.52 16.76
N ASP A 41 -4.03 -16.96 16.85
CA ASP A 41 -3.30 -16.85 18.10
C ASP A 41 -3.71 -15.63 18.93
N ASN A 42 -3.15 -15.51 20.13
CA ASN A 42 -3.47 -14.43 21.06
C ASN A 42 -3.01 -13.05 20.57
N GLU A 43 -2.09 -13.00 19.62
CA GLU A 43 -1.57 -11.78 19.00
C GLU A 43 -2.34 -11.40 17.73
N GLY A 44 -3.34 -12.23 17.34
CA GLY A 44 -4.20 -11.98 16.18
C GLY A 44 -3.59 -12.42 14.85
N PHE A 45 -2.53 -13.25 14.85
CA PHE A 45 -2.05 -13.88 13.63
C PHE A 45 -2.96 -15.05 13.25
N MET A 46 -3.25 -15.16 11.95
CA MET A 46 -4.17 -16.14 11.40
C MET A 46 -3.41 -17.25 10.67
N TYR A 47 -3.66 -18.47 11.05
CA TYR A 47 -3.13 -19.68 10.43
C TYR A 47 -4.23 -20.33 9.60
N CYS A 48 -4.14 -20.24 8.28
CA CYS A 48 -5.17 -20.72 7.35
C CYS A 48 -4.69 -22.01 6.68
N LEU A 49 -5.41 -23.12 6.89
CA LEU A 49 -5.11 -24.39 6.29
C LEU A 49 -5.78 -24.54 4.94
N ASP A 50 -5.01 -24.66 3.89
CA ASP A 50 -5.45 -25.08 2.56
C ASP A 50 -5.52 -26.63 2.53
N THR A 51 -6.71 -27.16 2.54
CA THR A 51 -6.94 -28.62 2.54
C THR A 51 -6.67 -29.26 1.20
N THR A 52 -6.68 -28.49 0.10
CA THR A 52 -6.38 -29.00 -1.25
C THR A 52 -4.90 -29.33 -1.42
N TYR A 53 -4.00 -28.48 -0.93
CA TYR A 53 -2.56 -28.65 -1.08
C TYR A 53 -1.83 -28.98 0.22
N GLY A 54 -2.54 -29.06 1.35
CA GLY A 54 -1.97 -29.32 2.66
C GLY A 54 -1.01 -28.23 3.14
N ARG A 55 -1.22 -26.97 2.77
CA ARG A 55 -0.38 -25.84 3.12
C ARG A 55 -1.02 -25.01 4.22
N VAL A 56 -0.21 -24.43 5.08
CA VAL A 56 -0.64 -23.46 6.07
C VAL A 56 -0.08 -22.11 5.72
N PHE A 57 -0.97 -21.14 5.56
CA PHE A 57 -0.63 -19.74 5.34
C PHE A 57 -0.72 -19.00 6.67
N LEU A 58 0.33 -18.25 7.01
CA LEU A 58 0.35 -17.39 8.19
C LEU A 58 0.17 -15.93 7.77
N TYR A 59 -0.92 -15.34 8.21
CA TYR A 59 -1.25 -13.92 7.98
C TYR A 59 -1.17 -13.12 9.28
N ASP A 60 -0.84 -11.84 9.14
CA ASP A 60 -0.94 -10.87 10.23
C ASP A 60 -2.34 -10.23 10.33
N GLN A 61 -2.52 -9.31 11.31
CA GLN A 61 -3.77 -8.57 11.53
C GLN A 61 -4.14 -7.61 10.37
N GLU A 62 -3.18 -7.23 9.52
CA GLU A 62 -3.40 -6.43 8.30
C GLU A 62 -3.64 -7.32 7.08
N CYS A 63 -3.81 -8.64 7.28
CA CYS A 63 -4.00 -9.64 6.23
C CYS A 63 -2.82 -9.73 5.25
N ARG A 64 -1.61 -9.46 5.71
CA ARG A 64 -0.39 -9.67 4.94
C ARG A 64 0.13 -11.06 5.20
N LEU A 65 0.49 -11.77 4.14
CA LEU A 65 1.12 -13.08 4.24
C LEU A 65 2.55 -12.92 4.81
N LEU A 66 2.83 -13.62 5.92
CA LEU A 66 4.16 -13.68 6.51
C LEU A 66 4.97 -14.83 5.93
N THR A 67 4.38 -16.03 5.95
CA THR A 67 5.05 -17.25 5.50
C THR A 67 4.02 -18.33 5.16
N THR A 68 4.49 -19.33 4.43
CA THR A 68 3.74 -20.52 4.09
C THR A 68 4.58 -21.76 4.46
N PHE A 69 3.96 -22.75 5.04
CA PHE A 69 4.64 -24.00 5.40
C PHE A 69 3.71 -25.21 5.25
N GLY A 70 4.28 -26.42 5.32
CA GLY A 70 3.57 -27.64 4.96
C GLY A 70 3.46 -27.82 3.44
N GLY A 71 2.66 -28.76 2.99
CA GLY A 71 2.40 -29.02 1.57
C GLY A 71 2.72 -30.44 1.15
N GLY A 72 2.71 -30.70 -0.18
CA GLY A 72 3.06 -32.00 -0.72
C GLY A 72 1.93 -33.01 -0.62
N MET A 73 0.72 -32.63 -0.92
CA MET A 73 -0.44 -33.54 -0.99
C MET A 73 -0.15 -34.79 -1.82
N GLY A 74 -0.52 -35.93 -1.26
CA GLY A 74 -0.51 -37.22 -1.95
C GLY A 74 0.54 -38.21 -1.50
N THR A 75 1.67 -37.82 -0.96
CA THR A 75 2.71 -38.77 -0.49
C THR A 75 2.63 -39.04 1.00
N GLY A 76 2.55 -38.00 1.84
CA GLY A 76 2.53 -38.10 3.29
C GLY A 76 3.74 -38.83 3.89
N GLU A 77 4.80 -39.03 3.09
CA GLU A 77 6.00 -39.79 3.51
C GLU A 77 7.09 -38.90 4.08
N GLN A 78 7.03 -37.60 3.76
CA GLN A 78 8.00 -36.63 4.26
C GLN A 78 7.41 -35.84 5.43
N ALA A 79 8.26 -35.43 6.36
CA ALA A 79 7.83 -34.58 7.49
C ALA A 79 7.22 -33.27 6.96
N GLY A 80 6.03 -32.93 7.43
CA GLY A 80 5.31 -31.73 7.00
C GLY A 80 4.49 -31.88 5.72
N THR A 81 4.41 -33.10 5.15
CA THR A 81 3.50 -33.41 4.03
C THR A 81 2.29 -34.18 4.51
N PHE A 82 1.17 -34.12 3.77
CA PHE A 82 -0.10 -34.68 4.14
C PHE A 82 -0.72 -35.48 3.01
N LYS A 83 -1.48 -36.53 3.35
CA LYS A 83 -2.39 -37.20 2.39
C LYS A 83 -3.74 -36.52 2.34
N ALA A 84 -4.26 -36.05 3.48
CA ALA A 84 -5.50 -35.29 3.57
C ALA A 84 -5.47 -34.43 4.85
N ALA A 85 -4.88 -33.25 4.75
CA ALA A 85 -4.95 -32.26 5.82
C ALA A 85 -6.40 -31.75 5.96
N ASN A 86 -7.01 -31.90 7.14
CA ASN A 86 -8.43 -31.60 7.32
C ASN A 86 -8.75 -30.72 8.54
N ALA A 87 -7.81 -30.52 9.46
CA ALA A 87 -8.02 -29.63 10.59
C ALA A 87 -6.71 -28.99 11.06
N ILE A 88 -6.81 -27.79 11.62
CA ILE A 88 -5.72 -27.02 12.20
C ILE A 88 -6.09 -26.54 13.60
N ALA A 89 -5.17 -26.57 14.52
CA ALA A 89 -5.31 -26.01 15.86
C ALA A 89 -3.98 -25.45 16.36
N LEU A 90 -4.03 -24.60 17.38
CA LEU A 90 -2.84 -24.04 18.04
C LEU A 90 -2.72 -24.60 19.45
N ARG A 91 -1.47 -24.86 19.85
CA ARG A 91 -1.10 -25.22 21.24
C ARG A 91 0.09 -24.35 21.65
N GLY A 92 -0.21 -23.22 22.30
CA GLY A 92 0.83 -22.20 22.55
C GLY A 92 1.41 -21.68 21.25
N SER A 93 2.71 -21.84 21.03
CA SER A 93 3.41 -21.45 19.79
C SER A 93 3.47 -22.55 18.73
N GLU A 94 2.89 -23.70 18.99
CA GLU A 94 2.89 -24.84 18.08
C GLU A 94 1.63 -24.86 17.21
N VAL A 95 1.80 -25.22 15.95
CA VAL A 95 0.70 -25.42 15.02
C VAL A 95 0.50 -26.89 14.78
N LEU A 96 -0.69 -27.39 15.10
CA LEU A 96 -1.08 -28.79 14.94
C LEU A 96 -1.96 -28.92 13.70
N VAL A 97 -1.58 -29.80 12.78
CA VAL A 97 -2.37 -30.13 11.59
C VAL A 97 -2.71 -31.61 11.60
N CYS A 98 -4.00 -31.92 11.48
CA CYS A 98 -4.50 -33.28 11.45
C CYS A 98 -4.56 -33.81 10.01
N ASP A 99 -4.07 -35.04 9.81
CA ASP A 99 -4.24 -35.79 8.55
C ASP A 99 -5.29 -36.89 8.75
N GLY A 100 -6.41 -36.78 8.06
CA GLY A 100 -7.54 -37.69 8.20
C GLY A 100 -7.32 -39.06 7.56
N ILE A 101 -6.43 -39.19 6.56
CA ILE A 101 -6.11 -40.49 5.94
C ILE A 101 -5.02 -41.21 6.73
N GLN A 102 -4.00 -40.49 7.17
CA GLN A 102 -2.90 -41.07 7.92
C GLN A 102 -3.25 -41.29 9.39
N ASN A 103 -4.31 -40.70 9.93
CA ASN A 103 -4.68 -40.67 11.34
C ASN A 103 -3.53 -40.12 12.21
N THR A 104 -2.86 -39.08 11.76
CA THR A 104 -1.72 -38.45 12.41
C THR A 104 -1.98 -36.97 12.69
N VAL A 105 -1.26 -36.46 13.69
CA VAL A 105 -1.18 -35.04 13.99
C VAL A 105 0.26 -34.59 13.80
N THR A 106 0.49 -33.73 12.82
CA THR A 106 1.81 -33.11 12.61
C THR A 106 1.90 -31.84 13.44
N VAL A 107 2.98 -31.72 14.21
CA VAL A 107 3.26 -30.53 15.02
C VAL A 107 4.34 -29.71 14.37
N PHE A 108 4.02 -28.48 14.01
CA PHE A 108 4.99 -27.50 13.49
C PHE A 108 5.43 -26.57 14.62
N GLN A 109 6.73 -26.30 14.67
CA GLN A 109 7.34 -25.30 15.54
C GLN A 109 8.00 -24.23 14.71
N SER A 110 7.92 -22.98 15.17
CA SER A 110 8.59 -21.87 14.48
C SER A 110 10.11 -22.07 14.46
N THR A 111 10.70 -21.86 13.30
CA THR A 111 12.17 -21.71 13.21
C THR A 111 12.60 -20.41 13.90
N PRO A 112 13.89 -20.24 14.27
CA PRO A 112 14.37 -18.99 14.84
C PRO A 112 14.06 -17.77 13.95
N TYR A 113 14.20 -17.92 12.62
CA TYR A 113 13.83 -16.88 11.65
C TYR A 113 12.33 -16.60 11.64
N GLY A 114 11.50 -17.65 11.62
CA GLY A 114 10.04 -17.49 11.63
C GLY A 114 9.52 -16.82 12.92
N ALA A 115 10.11 -17.18 14.08
CA ALA A 115 9.80 -16.53 15.34
C ALA A 115 10.22 -15.04 15.32
N LEU A 116 11.44 -14.74 14.88
CA LEU A 116 11.93 -13.37 14.75
C LEU A 116 11.00 -12.55 13.84
N LEU A 117 10.62 -13.07 12.67
CA LEU A 117 9.72 -12.38 11.72
C LEU A 117 8.36 -12.08 12.37
N ARG A 118 7.75 -13.05 13.03
CA ARG A 118 6.45 -12.90 13.71
C ARG A 118 6.51 -11.86 14.82
N ASP A 119 7.48 -12.01 15.73
CA ASP A 119 7.61 -11.16 16.93
C ASP A 119 7.94 -9.71 16.52
N THR A 120 8.82 -9.51 15.54
CA THR A 120 9.12 -8.18 14.98
C THR A 120 7.89 -7.55 14.32
N ARG A 121 7.08 -8.40 13.65
CA ARG A 121 5.82 -7.92 13.05
C ARG A 121 4.81 -7.52 14.12
N ALA A 122 4.69 -8.29 15.22
CA ALA A 122 3.84 -7.96 16.36
C ALA A 122 4.24 -6.61 16.99
N LEU A 123 5.54 -6.35 17.18
CA LEU A 123 6.05 -5.05 17.65
C LEU A 123 5.64 -3.93 16.71
N THR A 124 5.77 -4.13 15.40
CA THR A 124 5.38 -3.12 14.40
C THR A 124 3.89 -2.82 14.42
N LEU A 125 3.04 -3.84 14.55
CA LEU A 125 1.58 -3.69 14.63
C LEU A 125 1.13 -3.00 15.92
N SER A 126 1.86 -3.21 17.02
CA SER A 126 1.63 -2.50 18.28
C SER A 126 2.20 -1.06 18.32
N GLY A 127 2.79 -0.57 17.23
CA GLY A 127 3.37 0.77 17.15
C GLY A 127 4.76 0.92 17.74
N LYS A 128 5.39 -0.15 18.19
CA LYS A 128 6.73 -0.17 18.79
C LYS A 128 7.83 -0.19 17.71
N TYR A 129 7.79 0.79 16.83
CA TYR A 129 8.64 0.81 15.63
C TYR A 129 10.14 0.85 15.94
N GLN A 130 10.54 1.53 17.01
CA GLN A 130 11.95 1.65 17.38
C GLN A 130 12.51 0.34 17.94
N GLU A 131 11.71 -0.39 18.72
CA GLU A 131 12.08 -1.71 19.23
C GLU A 131 12.24 -2.70 18.06
N ALA A 132 11.34 -2.66 17.08
CA ALA A 132 11.33 -3.54 15.91
C ALA A 132 12.45 -3.26 14.90
N LYS A 133 13.08 -2.07 14.93
CA LYS A 133 13.98 -1.61 13.86
C LYS A 133 15.21 -2.49 13.69
N ALA A 134 15.88 -2.83 14.78
CA ALA A 134 17.08 -3.66 14.75
C ALA A 134 16.77 -5.08 14.23
N ASP A 135 15.62 -5.63 14.62
CA ASP A 135 15.17 -6.95 14.20
C ASP A 135 14.80 -6.97 12.69
N TRP A 136 14.19 -5.89 12.17
CA TRP A 136 13.95 -5.75 10.74
C TRP A 136 15.25 -5.69 9.95
N GLU A 137 16.28 -5.01 10.47
CA GLU A 137 17.61 -4.99 9.85
C GLU A 137 18.27 -6.37 9.88
N GLU A 138 18.08 -7.15 10.97
CA GLU A 138 18.54 -8.54 11.04
C GLU A 138 17.84 -9.43 10.02
N ILE A 139 16.52 -9.31 9.89
CA ILE A 139 15.73 -10.04 8.89
C ILE A 139 16.26 -9.75 7.48
N LEU A 140 16.55 -8.49 7.14
CA LEU A 140 17.13 -8.13 5.83
C LEU A 140 18.56 -8.63 5.63
N ARG A 141 19.32 -8.88 6.69
CA ARG A 141 20.63 -9.55 6.57
C ARG A 141 20.49 -10.99 6.16
N GLN A 142 19.45 -11.68 6.66
CA GLN A 142 19.16 -13.07 6.34
C GLN A 142 18.42 -13.23 5.02
N ASP A 143 17.43 -12.39 4.76
CA ASP A 143 16.65 -12.36 3.52
C ASP A 143 16.50 -10.92 3.00
N ARG A 144 17.29 -10.57 1.99
CA ARG A 144 17.28 -9.26 1.35
C ARG A 144 16.02 -8.98 0.53
N ASN A 145 15.22 -10.00 0.24
CA ASN A 145 14.00 -9.87 -0.56
C ASN A 145 12.75 -9.76 0.32
N CYS A 146 12.89 -9.76 1.64
CA CYS A 146 11.77 -9.64 2.57
C CYS A 146 11.08 -8.28 2.46
N GLN A 147 10.01 -8.18 1.68
CA GLN A 147 9.23 -6.96 1.48
C GLN A 147 8.63 -6.43 2.80
N LEU A 148 8.26 -7.34 3.71
CA LEU A 148 7.73 -6.99 5.02
C LEU A 148 8.77 -6.21 5.85
N ALA A 149 10.02 -6.59 5.79
CA ALA A 149 11.08 -5.92 6.53
C ALA A 149 11.34 -4.49 6.00
N TYR A 150 11.30 -4.30 4.68
CA TYR A 150 11.35 -2.96 4.11
C TYR A 150 10.14 -2.10 4.53
N SER A 151 8.94 -2.67 4.57
CA SER A 151 7.74 -1.98 5.05
C SER A 151 7.84 -1.64 6.54
N GLY A 152 8.32 -2.55 7.37
CA GLY A 152 8.55 -2.33 8.80
C GLY A 152 9.55 -1.21 9.07
N LEU A 153 10.71 -1.24 8.40
CA LEU A 153 11.71 -0.17 8.48
C LEU A 153 11.17 1.17 7.98
N ALA A 154 10.37 1.16 6.89
CA ALA A 154 9.75 2.39 6.41
C ALA A 154 8.86 3.05 7.47
N ARG A 155 8.09 2.25 8.22
CA ARG A 155 7.27 2.75 9.34
C ARG A 155 8.14 3.30 10.48
N ALA A 156 9.26 2.65 10.79
CA ALA A 156 10.20 3.12 11.80
C ALA A 156 10.80 4.49 11.42
N TYR A 157 11.30 4.63 10.19
CA TYR A 157 11.84 5.90 9.70
C TYR A 157 10.77 7.00 9.54
N LEU A 158 9.54 6.63 9.20
CA LEU A 158 8.42 7.57 9.20
C LEU A 158 8.15 8.15 10.60
N ALA A 159 8.21 7.29 11.63
CA ALA A 159 8.07 7.71 13.02
C ALA A 159 9.22 8.59 13.50
N GLU A 160 10.44 8.39 12.98
CA GLU A 160 11.61 9.26 13.22
C GLU A 160 11.54 10.61 12.50
N GLY A 161 10.63 10.77 11.51
CA GLY A 161 10.56 11.97 10.69
C GLY A 161 11.50 11.96 9.47
N GLU A 162 12.18 10.85 9.23
CA GLU A 162 13.08 10.63 8.10
C GLU A 162 12.29 10.27 6.83
N TYR A 163 11.46 11.21 6.36
CA TYR A 163 10.43 10.97 5.32
C TYR A 163 11.00 10.44 4.01
N THR A 164 12.15 10.99 3.56
CA THR A 164 12.79 10.57 2.30
C THR A 164 13.23 9.10 2.36
N ARG A 165 13.80 8.70 3.49
CA ARG A 165 14.25 7.33 3.72
C ARG A 165 13.05 6.38 3.85
N ALA A 166 12.02 6.82 4.58
CA ALA A 166 10.76 6.08 4.71
C ALA A 166 10.11 5.81 3.35
N MET A 167 10.04 6.81 2.45
CA MET A 167 9.50 6.64 1.09
C MET A 167 10.31 5.64 0.25
N THR A 168 11.64 5.69 0.35
CA THR A 168 12.51 4.77 -0.40
C THR A 168 12.28 3.32 0.02
N LEU A 169 12.24 3.07 1.33
CA LEU A 169 12.00 1.74 1.91
C LEU A 169 10.56 1.26 1.66
N ALA A 170 9.57 2.15 1.80
CA ALA A 170 8.17 1.83 1.51
C ALA A 170 7.96 1.40 0.04
N ARG A 171 8.71 1.98 -0.90
CA ARG A 171 8.71 1.56 -2.30
C ARG A 171 9.27 0.15 -2.46
N GLN A 172 10.39 -0.16 -1.79
CA GLN A 172 10.99 -1.51 -1.82
C GLN A 172 10.08 -2.56 -1.17
N GLY A 173 9.37 -2.18 -0.09
CA GLY A 173 8.41 -3.03 0.60
C GLY A 173 7.00 -3.04 -0.01
N CYS A 174 6.79 -2.41 -1.18
CA CYS A 174 5.49 -2.27 -1.85
C CYS A 174 4.38 -1.70 -0.93
N ASP A 175 4.75 -0.96 0.13
CA ASP A 175 3.83 -0.36 1.10
C ASP A 175 3.38 1.03 0.63
N ARG A 176 2.30 1.06 -0.17
CA ARG A 176 1.73 2.31 -0.70
C ARG A 176 1.19 3.22 0.41
N GLY A 177 0.67 2.64 1.48
CA GLY A 177 0.11 3.40 2.60
C GLY A 177 1.18 4.20 3.33
N THR A 178 2.27 3.55 3.74
CA THR A 178 3.41 4.21 4.38
C THR A 178 4.09 5.21 3.45
N TYR A 179 4.22 4.89 2.14
CA TYR A 179 4.75 5.82 1.16
C TYR A 179 3.92 7.12 1.07
N ALA A 180 2.60 7.00 0.95
CA ALA A 180 1.70 8.14 0.86
C ALA A 180 1.75 9.02 2.12
N LEU A 181 1.75 8.40 3.30
CA LEU A 181 1.89 9.11 4.58
C LEU A 181 3.22 9.87 4.68
N ALA A 182 4.34 9.23 4.30
CA ALA A 182 5.66 9.85 4.31
C ALA A 182 5.72 11.04 3.34
N PHE A 183 5.17 10.88 2.13
CA PHE A 183 5.09 11.93 1.12
C PHE A 183 4.26 13.13 1.62
N ASP A 184 3.09 12.88 2.21
CA ASP A 184 2.24 13.94 2.76
C ASP A 184 2.91 14.69 3.90
N LYS A 185 3.59 13.98 4.79
CA LYS A 185 4.36 14.59 5.89
C LYS A 185 5.50 15.44 5.35
N GLN A 186 6.27 14.94 4.39
CA GLN A 186 7.36 15.68 3.76
C GLN A 186 6.85 16.93 3.04
N ARG A 187 5.78 16.79 2.23
CA ARG A 187 5.16 17.91 1.53
C ARG A 187 4.69 19.00 2.51
N ASN A 188 4.01 18.60 3.58
CA ASN A 188 3.52 19.53 4.57
C ASN A 188 4.66 20.22 5.33
N ALA A 189 5.72 19.50 5.68
CA ALA A 189 6.92 20.07 6.28
C ALA A 189 7.56 21.13 5.36
N PHE A 190 7.72 20.79 4.07
CA PHE A 190 8.23 21.71 3.06
C PHE A 190 7.35 22.96 2.90
N LEU A 191 6.03 22.78 2.76
CA LEU A 191 5.09 23.90 2.64
C LEU A 191 5.13 24.81 3.88
N THR A 192 5.14 24.22 5.08
CA THR A 192 5.21 25.02 6.32
C THR A 192 6.51 25.82 6.42
N GLN A 193 7.64 25.20 6.06
CA GLN A 193 8.95 25.85 6.11
C GLN A 193 9.05 27.00 5.09
N TYR A 194 8.53 26.83 3.88
CA TYR A 194 8.67 27.80 2.79
C TYR A 194 7.44 28.66 2.55
N PHE A 195 6.39 28.52 3.35
CA PHE A 195 5.11 29.22 3.17
C PHE A 195 5.29 30.73 3.06
N TRP A 196 6.09 31.32 3.93
CA TRP A 196 6.33 32.76 3.98
C TRP A 196 7.07 33.31 2.75
N ILE A 197 7.76 32.45 2.01
CA ILE A 197 8.44 32.83 0.77
C ILE A 197 7.52 32.55 -0.44
N LEU A 198 6.87 31.39 -0.45
CA LEU A 198 6.02 30.95 -1.56
C LEU A 198 4.78 31.86 -1.76
N LEU A 199 4.19 32.31 -0.65
CA LEU A 199 2.97 33.14 -0.69
C LEU A 199 3.22 34.50 -1.36
N PRO A 200 4.22 35.32 -0.93
CA PRO A 200 4.48 36.59 -1.61
C PRO A 200 4.95 36.40 -3.04
N CYS A 201 5.79 35.42 -3.35
CA CYS A 201 6.19 35.11 -4.72
C CYS A 201 4.99 34.77 -5.63
N GLY A 202 4.05 33.95 -5.13
CA GLY A 202 2.81 33.63 -5.83
C GLY A 202 1.95 34.88 -6.10
N LEU A 203 1.80 35.76 -5.11
CA LEU A 203 1.05 37.02 -5.26
C LEU A 203 1.68 37.95 -6.31
N VAL A 204 3.00 38.06 -6.33
CA VAL A 204 3.72 38.86 -7.35
C VAL A 204 3.52 38.29 -8.75
N LEU A 205 3.59 36.96 -8.91
CA LEU A 205 3.36 36.31 -10.22
C LEU A 205 1.92 36.51 -10.70
N ILE A 206 0.92 36.33 -9.83
CA ILE A 206 -0.48 36.55 -10.15
C ILE A 206 -0.72 38.04 -10.50
N GLY A 207 -0.20 38.96 -9.72
CA GLY A 207 -0.27 40.40 -9.98
C GLY A 207 0.37 40.78 -11.31
N GLY A 208 1.54 40.24 -11.62
CA GLY A 208 2.21 40.41 -12.89
C GLY A 208 1.38 39.90 -14.08
N LEU A 209 0.80 38.72 -13.95
CA LEU A 209 -0.08 38.12 -14.96
C LEU A 209 -1.34 38.97 -15.19
N LEU A 210 -1.97 39.44 -14.13
CA LEU A 210 -3.15 40.31 -14.20
C LEU A 210 -2.82 41.65 -14.87
N THR A 211 -1.69 42.26 -14.54
CA THR A 211 -1.27 43.51 -15.18
C THR A 211 -1.02 43.34 -16.69
N VAL A 212 -0.38 42.26 -17.12
CA VAL A 212 -0.18 41.92 -18.52
C VAL A 212 -1.52 41.71 -19.23
N LEU A 213 -2.45 41.00 -18.62
CA LEU A 213 -3.80 40.81 -19.16
C LEU A 213 -4.55 42.13 -19.33
N VAL A 214 -4.54 43.01 -18.31
CA VAL A 214 -5.19 44.31 -18.35
C VAL A 214 -4.57 45.20 -19.44
N LEU A 215 -3.25 45.22 -19.55
CA LEU A 215 -2.54 45.99 -20.59
C LEU A 215 -2.86 45.45 -22.00
N SER A 216 -2.93 44.14 -22.17
CA SER A 216 -3.33 43.50 -23.41
C SER A 216 -4.77 43.87 -23.81
N MET A 217 -5.70 43.83 -22.86
CA MET A 217 -7.10 44.24 -23.08
C MET A 217 -7.21 45.72 -23.40
N ARG A 218 -6.46 46.60 -22.72
CA ARG A 218 -6.42 48.06 -23.04
C ARG A 218 -5.91 48.30 -24.45
N LYS A 219 -4.86 47.60 -24.91
CA LYS A 219 -4.35 47.69 -26.28
C LYS A 219 -5.40 47.29 -27.33
N LYS A 220 -6.21 46.26 -27.05
CA LYS A 220 -7.30 45.80 -27.94
C LYS A 220 -8.50 46.74 -27.94
N LEU A 221 -8.82 47.40 -26.84
CA LEU A 221 -9.97 48.31 -26.68
C LEU A 221 -9.67 49.74 -27.20
N ALA A 222 -8.42 50.20 -27.16
CA ALA A 222 -8.01 51.51 -27.58
C ALA A 222 -8.44 51.86 -29.04
N PRO A 223 -8.26 50.99 -30.05
CA PRO A 223 -8.69 51.30 -31.43
C PRO A 223 -10.22 51.34 -31.56
N ILE A 224 -10.97 50.57 -30.76
CA ILE A 224 -12.44 50.55 -30.80
C ILE A 224 -12.98 51.88 -30.26
N LYS A 225 -12.46 52.35 -29.12
CA LYS A 225 -12.83 53.63 -28.51
C LYS A 225 -12.54 54.82 -29.43
N ASN A 226 -11.39 54.84 -30.10
CA ASN A 226 -11.04 55.85 -31.06
C ASN A 226 -11.95 55.83 -32.30
N LYS A 227 -12.40 54.69 -32.78
CA LYS A 227 -13.34 54.55 -33.90
C LYS A 227 -14.73 55.07 -33.52
N GLN A 228 -15.22 54.76 -32.32
CA GLN A 228 -16.50 55.29 -31.81
C GLN A 228 -16.47 56.81 -31.61
N LEU A 229 -15.37 57.36 -31.08
CA LEU A 229 -15.20 58.79 -30.88
C LEU A 229 -15.20 59.56 -32.22
N ARG A 230 -14.53 59.02 -33.27
CA ARG A 230 -14.53 59.58 -34.63
C ARG A 230 -15.92 59.51 -35.30
N LEU A 231 -16.69 58.44 -35.05
CA LEU A 231 -18.06 58.33 -35.53
C LEU A 231 -18.98 59.36 -34.89
N MET A 232 -18.87 59.56 -33.57
CA MET A 232 -19.65 60.59 -32.86
C MET A 232 -19.26 62.03 -33.29
N LEU A 233 -17.99 62.32 -33.48
CA LEU A 233 -17.55 63.61 -33.99
C LEU A 233 -18.07 63.89 -35.42
N ASN A 234 -18.04 62.89 -36.30
CA ASN A 234 -18.56 63.03 -37.67
C ASN A 234 -20.08 63.20 -37.75
N THR A 235 -20.82 62.64 -36.78
CA THR A 235 -22.29 62.86 -36.67
C THR A 235 -22.62 64.21 -36.05
N ALA A 236 -21.79 64.76 -35.19
CA ALA A 236 -22.00 66.10 -34.58
C ALA A 236 -21.65 67.27 -35.52
N ILE A 237 -20.79 67.00 -36.51
CA ILE A 237 -20.34 68.10 -37.51
C ILE A 237 -21.10 68.00 -38.82
N ARG A 238 -22.24 67.35 -38.93
CA ARG A 238 -23.04 67.45 -40.15
C ARG A 238 -23.57 68.90 -40.32
N PRO A 239 -23.20 69.62 -41.39
CA PRO A 239 -23.77 70.92 -41.59
C PRO A 239 -25.29 70.80 -41.81
N VAL A 240 -26.04 71.66 -41.15
CA VAL A 240 -27.46 71.82 -41.41
C VAL A 240 -27.58 72.27 -42.88
N GLN A 241 -28.08 71.36 -43.73
CA GLN A 241 -28.46 71.76 -45.07
C GLN A 241 -29.62 72.77 -44.98
N SER A 242 -29.33 74.02 -45.36
CA SER A 242 -30.33 75.06 -45.52
C SER A 242 -31.27 74.65 -46.65
N PHE A 243 -32.53 74.46 -46.31
CA PHE A 243 -33.61 74.42 -47.31
C PHE A 243 -33.79 75.82 -47.95
N ASN A 244 -33.58 75.91 -49.24
CA ASN A 244 -34.18 76.93 -50.07
C ASN A 244 -35.41 76.37 -50.75
#